data_9e0f3ef004e4e5b834822fe3c2697600
#
_entry.id   9e0f3ef004e4e5b834822fe3c2697600
#
_cell.length_a   1.000
_cell.length_b   1.000
_cell.length_c   1.000
_cell.angle_alpha   90.00
_cell.angle_beta   90.00
_cell.angle_gamma   90.00
#
_symmetry.space_group_name_H-M   'P 1'
#
loop_
_entity.id
_entity.type
_entity.pdbx_description
1 polymer ?
#
loop_
_entity_poly.entity_id
_entity_poly.type
_entity_poly.pdbx_seq_one_letter_code
_entity_poly.pdbx_strand_id
1 'polypeptide(L)'
;MPKPLLYILAIVLALPPLTMKAQQPATGTTHSDQALVVRGAKIYPVSGPPIENGVMVVRAGKIEAVGASGSVTIPANAQVIDATGKILMPGIVDSHSHIGIIGNPPVPANVDANEGSGPVQPQLRAIDAINPAAAGIRIATSGGITTANIMPGSGNVIGGQTAYVKLRGKTIEEMLIPGTIGGLKMANGENPKHYGRRDEAPMTRMEVAALARREFTKAQEYKRKWDDYNKAVAAGNKDTKPPERDLAMEPLVQVLEGKRIVQHHTHRADDIMTVLRIADEFHYRVVIHHGSEAYLIADELAKRHIPVTLTIVDSPGGKLEAINVNEHAAAILEKAGVKVAINTDDDINSSRFIIREAALAVRGGMSEEGALRALTINAAEMLDLGNRVGTLEKGKDADFIILSGPPFSVYTKVLQTWIEGKKIFDRSNPADLHYATGGYDVADRYPKFNAAAAGGAQ
;
A
#
# COMPACT_ATOMS: atom_id res chain seq x y z
N MET A 1 -1.15 75.67 -46.35
CA MET A 1 -0.43 75.22 -45.13
C MET A 1 -0.76 73.79 -44.88
N PRO A 2 0.14 72.83 -45.10
CA PRO A 2 -0.15 71.41 -44.83
C PRO A 2 0.11 71.07 -43.36
N LYS A 3 -0.77 70.22 -42.79
CA LYS A 3 -0.67 69.68 -41.42
C LYS A 3 0.38 68.56 -41.41
N PRO A 4 1.18 68.41 -40.35
CA PRO A 4 2.11 67.33 -40.22
C PRO A 4 1.39 66.02 -39.74
N LEU A 5 1.76 64.92 -40.48
CA LEU A 5 1.36 63.56 -40.14
C LEU A 5 2.27 63.08 -39.01
N LEU A 6 1.69 62.72 -37.84
CA LEU A 6 2.43 62.13 -36.71
C LEU A 6 2.48 60.61 -36.93
N TYR A 7 3.64 60.03 -37.18
CA TYR A 7 3.86 58.57 -37.19
C TYR A 7 4.11 58.09 -35.76
N ILE A 8 3.17 57.34 -35.24
CA ILE A 8 3.36 56.59 -33.96
C ILE A 8 4.10 55.30 -34.28
N LEU A 9 5.37 55.21 -33.87
CA LEU A 9 6.17 54.01 -33.94
C LEU A 9 5.76 53.07 -32.78
N ALA A 10 5.02 52.02 -33.09
CA ALA A 10 4.69 51.00 -32.11
C ALA A 10 5.91 50.08 -31.89
N ILE A 11 6.59 50.23 -30.76
CA ILE A 11 7.66 49.31 -30.32
C ILE A 11 6.96 48.07 -29.73
N VAL A 12 6.99 46.96 -30.48
CA VAL A 12 6.58 45.63 -29.97
C VAL A 12 7.73 45.10 -29.13
N LEU A 13 7.61 45.20 -27.81
CA LEU A 13 8.48 44.52 -26.87
C LEU A 13 8.15 43.01 -26.90
N ALA A 14 8.98 42.22 -27.55
CA ALA A 14 8.96 40.78 -27.48
C ALA A 14 9.45 40.34 -26.10
N LEU A 15 8.51 39.98 -25.22
CA LEU A 15 8.81 39.29 -23.95
C LEU A 15 9.33 37.88 -24.28
N PRO A 16 10.43 37.43 -23.68
CA PRO A 16 10.88 36.05 -23.85
C PRO A 16 9.85 35.08 -23.21
N PRO A 17 9.70 33.87 -23.77
CA PRO A 17 8.78 32.89 -23.20
C PRO A 17 9.21 32.56 -21.76
N LEU A 18 8.31 32.77 -20.81
CA LEU A 18 8.44 32.29 -19.44
C LEU A 18 8.44 30.75 -19.48
N THR A 19 9.63 30.16 -19.51
CA THR A 19 9.77 28.74 -19.18
C THR A 19 9.45 28.57 -17.70
N MET A 20 8.22 28.18 -17.39
CA MET A 20 7.90 27.63 -16.09
C MET A 20 8.75 26.37 -15.90
N LYS A 21 9.87 26.50 -15.20
CA LYS A 21 10.52 25.35 -14.59
C LYS A 21 9.51 24.77 -13.63
N ALA A 22 9.00 23.58 -13.94
CA ALA A 22 8.26 22.78 -12.98
C ALA A 22 9.15 22.68 -11.73
N GLN A 23 8.68 23.25 -10.63
CA GLN A 23 9.32 23.18 -9.34
C GLN A 23 9.22 21.70 -8.92
N GLN A 24 10.32 20.96 -9.06
CA GLN A 24 10.40 19.64 -8.46
C GLN A 24 10.13 19.84 -6.97
N PRO A 25 9.20 19.06 -6.37
CA PRO A 25 9.00 19.11 -4.93
C PRO A 25 10.33 18.75 -4.27
N ALA A 26 10.81 19.64 -3.42
CA ALA A 26 11.99 19.44 -2.59
C ALA A 26 11.66 18.40 -1.52
N THR A 27 11.63 17.11 -1.87
CA THR A 27 11.53 16.00 -0.95
C THR A 27 12.90 15.37 -0.73
N GLY A 28 13.84 16.17 -0.27
CA GLY A 28 15.08 15.67 0.26
C GLY A 28 14.90 15.39 1.75
N THR A 29 14.56 14.17 2.15
CA THR A 29 14.86 13.72 3.50
C THR A 29 16.38 13.79 3.64
N THR A 30 16.88 14.72 4.48
CA THR A 30 18.31 14.78 4.81
C THR A 30 18.71 13.48 5.49
N HIS A 31 19.38 12.61 4.77
CA HIS A 31 19.99 11.43 5.31
C HIS A 31 21.35 11.82 5.91
N SER A 32 21.66 11.32 7.11
CA SER A 32 23.01 11.44 7.67
C SER A 32 24.01 10.69 6.80
N ASP A 33 25.14 11.29 6.49
CA ASP A 33 26.26 10.61 5.82
C ASP A 33 26.91 9.53 6.71
N GLN A 34 26.63 9.58 8.03
CA GLN A 34 27.10 8.59 8.99
C GLN A 34 26.40 7.24 8.72
N ALA A 35 27.20 6.19 8.59
CA ALA A 35 26.67 4.85 8.44
C ALA A 35 25.97 4.38 9.72
N LEU A 36 24.85 3.67 9.57
CA LEU A 36 24.19 2.90 10.61
C LEU A 36 24.53 1.43 10.43
N VAL A 37 24.90 0.74 11.50
CA VAL A 37 25.23 -0.68 11.49
C VAL A 37 24.36 -1.40 12.50
N VAL A 38 23.68 -2.47 12.08
CA VAL A 38 23.04 -3.45 12.96
C VAL A 38 23.90 -4.71 12.97
N ARG A 39 24.32 -5.18 14.16
CA ARG A 39 25.18 -6.36 14.28
C ARG A 39 24.67 -7.35 15.31
N GLY A 40 25.13 -8.60 15.18
CA GLY A 40 24.89 -9.66 16.18
C GLY A 40 23.51 -10.33 16.05
N ALA A 41 22.63 -9.85 15.18
CA ALA A 41 21.33 -10.42 14.96
C ALA A 41 21.39 -11.72 14.14
N LYS A 42 20.39 -12.59 14.32
CA LYS A 42 20.02 -13.54 13.27
C LYS A 42 19.21 -12.78 12.22
N ILE A 43 19.73 -12.69 11.00
CA ILE A 43 19.11 -11.93 9.90
C ILE A 43 18.32 -12.88 9.01
N TYR A 44 17.04 -12.55 8.78
CA TYR A 44 16.21 -13.15 7.73
C TYR A 44 16.18 -12.19 6.53
N PRO A 45 17.07 -12.36 5.53
CA PRO A 45 17.12 -11.42 4.39
C PRO A 45 15.91 -11.56 3.45
N VAL A 46 15.23 -12.70 3.48
CA VAL A 46 14.10 -13.10 2.60
C VAL A 46 14.49 -13.25 1.13
N SER A 47 15.70 -12.88 0.76
CA SER A 47 16.31 -13.16 -0.56
C SER A 47 17.21 -14.39 -0.55
N GLY A 48 17.36 -15.06 0.59
CA GLY A 48 18.21 -16.23 0.78
C GLY A 48 18.08 -16.79 2.20
N PRO A 49 18.92 -17.76 2.58
CA PRO A 49 18.83 -18.39 3.89
C PRO A 49 19.15 -17.42 5.03
N PRO A 50 18.64 -17.68 6.26
CA PRO A 50 18.96 -16.90 7.44
C PRO A 50 20.48 -16.82 7.69
N ILE A 51 20.95 -15.68 8.17
CA ILE A 51 22.34 -15.39 8.48
C ILE A 51 22.49 -15.30 10.00
N GLU A 52 23.19 -16.25 10.60
CA GLU A 52 23.51 -16.21 12.03
C GLU A 52 24.59 -15.17 12.32
N ASN A 53 24.48 -14.49 13.46
CA ASN A 53 25.41 -13.42 13.87
C ASN A 53 25.72 -12.45 12.71
N GLY A 54 24.65 -11.93 12.11
CA GLY A 54 24.74 -11.11 10.91
C GLY A 54 25.09 -9.66 11.18
N VAL A 55 25.53 -8.99 10.12
CA VAL A 55 25.83 -7.55 10.09
C VAL A 55 25.11 -6.93 8.90
N MET A 56 24.42 -5.82 9.10
CA MET A 56 23.85 -4.98 8.04
C MET A 56 24.40 -3.56 8.18
N VAL A 57 24.87 -3.00 7.08
CA VAL A 57 25.34 -1.61 6.97
C VAL A 57 24.34 -0.82 6.13
N VAL A 58 23.93 0.33 6.66
CA VAL A 58 23.01 1.27 6.01
C VAL A 58 23.72 2.61 5.82
N ARG A 59 23.58 3.20 4.63
CA ARG A 59 24.05 4.55 4.32
C ARG A 59 23.04 5.30 3.46
N ALA A 60 22.81 6.55 3.79
CA ALA A 60 21.87 7.42 3.06
C ALA A 60 20.49 6.77 2.83
N GLY A 61 19.98 6.04 3.83
CA GLY A 61 18.66 5.39 3.75
C GLY A 61 18.61 4.09 2.94
N LYS A 62 19.76 3.61 2.44
CA LYS A 62 19.87 2.37 1.65
C LYS A 62 20.73 1.33 2.34
N ILE A 63 20.44 0.05 2.06
CA ILE A 63 21.30 -1.05 2.48
C ILE A 63 22.56 -1.03 1.61
N GLU A 64 23.71 -0.82 2.26
CA GLU A 64 25.02 -0.85 1.61
C GLU A 64 25.60 -2.27 1.55
N ALA A 65 25.46 -3.02 2.64
CA ALA A 65 25.88 -4.41 2.75
C ALA A 65 25.08 -5.17 3.79
N VAL A 66 24.93 -6.46 3.59
CA VAL A 66 24.37 -7.44 4.56
C VAL A 66 25.09 -8.77 4.41
N GLY A 67 25.43 -9.42 5.53
CA GLY A 67 26.15 -10.70 5.51
C GLY A 67 26.50 -11.19 6.91
N ALA A 68 27.25 -12.29 6.99
CA ALA A 68 27.76 -12.81 8.24
C ALA A 68 28.81 -11.88 8.86
N SER A 69 28.95 -11.90 10.19
CA SER A 69 30.03 -11.21 10.89
C SER A 69 31.37 -11.65 10.33
N GLY A 70 32.23 -10.68 10.01
CA GLY A 70 33.54 -10.93 9.37
C GLY A 70 33.53 -10.90 7.84
N SER A 71 32.36 -11.04 7.17
CA SER A 71 32.24 -10.84 5.72
C SER A 71 31.82 -9.41 5.33
N VAL A 72 31.37 -8.60 6.29
CA VAL A 72 30.92 -7.22 6.08
C VAL A 72 31.86 -6.27 6.83
N THR A 73 32.43 -5.30 6.11
CA THR A 73 33.27 -4.26 6.71
C THR A 73 32.39 -3.25 7.44
N ILE A 74 32.66 -3.03 8.71
CA ILE A 74 31.99 -2.02 9.55
C ILE A 74 32.77 -0.70 9.43
N PRO A 75 32.13 0.40 8.96
CA PRO A 75 32.78 1.71 8.90
C PRO A 75 33.17 2.22 10.31
N ALA A 76 34.37 2.79 10.45
CA ALA A 76 34.92 3.19 11.74
C ALA A 76 34.05 4.18 12.52
N ASN A 77 33.34 5.09 11.84
CA ASN A 77 32.50 6.12 12.46
C ASN A 77 31.01 5.77 12.40
N ALA A 78 30.64 4.49 12.27
CA ALA A 78 29.25 4.08 12.19
C ALA A 78 28.54 4.21 13.55
N GLN A 79 27.28 4.60 13.50
CA GLN A 79 26.36 4.37 14.62
C GLN A 79 26.07 2.87 14.68
N VAL A 80 26.37 2.21 15.80
CA VAL A 80 26.19 0.75 15.93
C VAL A 80 24.99 0.43 16.82
N ILE A 81 24.11 -0.43 16.33
CA ILE A 81 23.05 -1.07 17.09
C ILE A 81 23.48 -2.51 17.36
N ASP A 82 23.63 -2.87 18.63
CA ASP A 82 23.84 -4.24 19.05
C ASP A 82 22.48 -4.96 19.14
N ALA A 83 22.28 -5.91 18.25
CA ALA A 83 21.09 -6.73 18.17
C ALA A 83 21.37 -8.20 18.51
N THR A 84 22.40 -8.45 19.32
CA THR A 84 22.75 -9.81 19.77
C THR A 84 21.55 -10.48 20.44
N GLY A 85 21.25 -11.71 20.02
CA GLY A 85 20.10 -12.50 20.49
C GLY A 85 18.75 -12.00 19.98
N LYS A 86 18.71 -11.09 18.98
CA LYS A 86 17.52 -10.56 18.33
C LYS A 86 17.43 -11.06 16.89
N ILE A 87 16.26 -10.85 16.30
CA ILE A 87 16.02 -11.13 14.89
C ILE A 87 15.96 -9.80 14.13
N LEU A 88 16.59 -9.75 12.97
CA LEU A 88 16.48 -8.67 11.99
C LEU A 88 15.81 -9.22 10.74
N MET A 89 14.76 -8.55 10.26
CA MET A 89 14.08 -8.89 9.01
C MET A 89 13.64 -7.63 8.26
N PRO A 90 13.27 -7.75 6.96
CA PRO A 90 12.71 -6.62 6.22
C PRO A 90 11.50 -6.01 6.94
N GLY A 91 11.30 -4.73 6.77
CA GLY A 91 10.05 -4.07 7.15
C GLY A 91 8.86 -4.70 6.43
N ILE A 92 7.75 -4.80 7.11
CA ILE A 92 6.54 -5.43 6.58
C ILE A 92 5.88 -4.51 5.56
N VAL A 93 5.36 -5.11 4.48
CA VAL A 93 4.58 -4.43 3.45
C VAL A 93 3.12 -4.86 3.59
N ASP A 94 2.26 -3.93 3.97
CA ASP A 94 0.82 -4.16 4.02
C ASP A 94 0.20 -3.80 2.67
N SER A 95 -0.16 -4.82 1.89
CA SER A 95 -0.68 -4.65 0.53
C SER A 95 -2.12 -4.14 0.47
N HIS A 96 -2.84 -4.09 1.62
CA HIS A 96 -4.21 -3.60 1.71
C HIS A 96 -4.48 -3.01 3.10
N SER A 97 -4.68 -1.71 3.16
CA SER A 97 -4.99 -1.02 4.40
C SER A 97 -5.87 0.21 4.17
N HIS A 98 -6.61 0.60 5.21
CA HIS A 98 -7.41 1.82 5.25
C HIS A 98 -6.87 2.81 6.30
N ILE A 99 -5.68 2.56 6.85
CA ILE A 99 -5.08 3.46 7.86
C ILE A 99 -4.95 4.88 7.33
N GLY A 100 -5.31 5.82 8.17
CA GLY A 100 -5.25 7.26 7.82
C GLY A 100 -6.44 7.78 7.03
N ILE A 101 -7.23 6.93 6.35
CA ILE A 101 -8.53 7.30 5.76
C ILE A 101 -9.72 6.79 6.58
N ILE A 102 -9.49 5.83 7.48
CA ILE A 102 -10.39 5.49 8.57
C ILE A 102 -9.71 5.91 9.86
N GLY A 103 -10.40 6.76 10.62
CA GLY A 103 -9.89 7.27 11.89
C GLY A 103 -9.99 6.24 13.02
N ASN A 104 -9.18 6.41 14.04
CA ASN A 104 -9.23 5.64 15.28
C ASN A 104 -9.58 6.58 16.44
N PRO A 105 -10.85 6.53 16.92
CA PRO A 105 -11.97 5.67 16.55
C PRO A 105 -12.61 6.03 15.20
N PRO A 106 -13.23 5.05 14.52
CA PRO A 106 -14.05 5.35 13.37
C PRO A 106 -15.34 6.07 13.81
N VAL A 107 -15.48 7.33 13.42
CA VAL A 107 -16.71 8.12 13.56
C VAL A 107 -17.06 8.71 12.20
N PRO A 108 -18.33 9.05 11.89
CA PRO A 108 -18.71 9.51 10.55
C PRO A 108 -17.85 10.65 9.99
N ALA A 109 -17.31 11.50 10.86
CA ALA A 109 -16.51 12.67 10.47
C ALA A 109 -15.05 12.31 10.07
N ASN A 110 -14.57 11.08 10.30
CA ASN A 110 -13.22 10.64 9.99
C ASN A 110 -13.16 9.27 9.29
N VAL A 111 -14.25 8.88 8.62
CA VAL A 111 -14.35 7.66 7.82
C VAL A 111 -14.57 8.06 6.37
N ASP A 112 -13.47 8.12 5.61
CA ASP A 112 -13.44 8.55 4.21
C ASP A 112 -13.20 7.38 3.24
N ALA A 113 -13.51 6.15 3.69
CA ALA A 113 -13.19 4.95 2.90
C ALA A 113 -14.13 4.74 1.70
N ASN A 114 -15.42 5.07 1.81
CA ASN A 114 -16.40 4.75 0.78
C ASN A 114 -17.24 5.97 0.39
N GLU A 115 -17.27 6.28 -0.90
CA GLU A 115 -18.07 7.39 -1.45
C GLU A 115 -19.52 6.95 -1.74
N GLY A 116 -20.48 7.63 -1.12
CA GLY A 116 -21.90 7.28 -1.24
C GLY A 116 -22.64 7.94 -2.40
N SER A 117 -21.99 8.81 -3.20
CA SER A 117 -22.64 9.54 -4.31
C SER A 117 -22.79 8.74 -5.60
N GLY A 118 -22.27 7.50 -5.64
CA GLY A 118 -22.43 6.60 -6.77
C GLY A 118 -21.46 5.41 -6.73
N PRO A 119 -21.74 4.35 -7.50
CA PRO A 119 -20.96 3.11 -7.43
C PRO A 119 -19.62 3.17 -8.16
N VAL A 120 -19.36 4.21 -8.96
CA VAL A 120 -18.19 4.31 -9.84
C VAL A 120 -17.49 5.65 -9.62
N GLN A 121 -16.31 5.61 -9.01
CA GLN A 121 -15.57 6.79 -8.54
C GLN A 121 -14.06 6.70 -8.88
N PRO A 122 -13.65 6.42 -10.13
CA PRO A 122 -12.24 6.22 -10.46
C PRO A 122 -11.37 7.48 -10.27
N GLN A 123 -11.99 8.68 -10.29
CA GLN A 123 -11.29 9.96 -10.11
C GLN A 123 -10.85 10.22 -8.67
N LEU A 124 -11.46 9.57 -7.67
CA LEU A 124 -11.09 9.76 -6.27
C LEU A 124 -9.68 9.25 -6.00
N ARG A 125 -8.98 9.90 -5.08
CA ARG A 125 -7.60 9.56 -4.74
C ARG A 125 -7.44 9.44 -3.24
N ALA A 126 -6.94 8.32 -2.76
CA ALA A 126 -6.68 8.11 -1.33
C ALA A 126 -5.77 9.21 -0.73
N ILE A 127 -4.86 9.77 -1.51
CA ILE A 127 -3.96 10.85 -1.07
C ILE A 127 -4.68 12.10 -0.57
N ASP A 128 -5.91 12.34 -1.03
CA ASP A 128 -6.68 13.53 -0.65
C ASP A 128 -7.39 13.36 0.71
N ALA A 129 -7.42 12.11 1.25
CA ALA A 129 -8.07 11.79 2.52
C ALA A 129 -7.12 11.26 3.59
N ILE A 130 -5.89 10.86 3.24
CA ILE A 130 -4.93 10.32 4.21
C ILE A 130 -4.53 11.37 5.23
N ASN A 131 -4.75 11.08 6.51
CA ASN A 131 -4.24 11.86 7.63
C ASN A 131 -2.94 11.23 8.16
N PRO A 132 -1.76 11.85 7.92
CA PRO A 132 -0.47 11.34 8.40
C PRO A 132 -0.34 11.27 9.93
N ALA A 133 -1.13 12.05 10.65
CA ALA A 133 -1.16 12.09 12.11
C ALA A 133 -2.13 11.08 12.74
N ALA A 134 -2.87 10.31 11.92
CA ALA A 134 -3.81 9.32 12.43
C ALA A 134 -3.11 8.27 13.29
N ALA A 135 -3.74 7.87 14.40
CA ALA A 135 -3.21 6.86 15.33
C ALA A 135 -2.92 5.52 14.62
N GLY A 136 -3.71 5.17 13.58
CA GLY A 136 -3.50 3.97 12.76
C GLY A 136 -2.09 3.87 12.17
N ILE A 137 -1.49 5.01 11.78
CA ILE A 137 -0.10 5.05 11.26
C ILE A 137 0.90 4.58 12.34
N ARG A 138 0.72 5.07 13.59
CA ARG A 138 1.59 4.69 14.73
C ARG A 138 1.36 3.24 15.16
N ILE A 139 0.10 2.78 15.11
CA ILE A 139 -0.27 1.39 15.39
C ILE A 139 0.40 0.46 14.37
N ALA A 140 0.33 0.78 13.10
CA ALA A 140 0.93 -0.01 12.04
C ALA A 140 2.46 -0.10 12.17
N THR A 141 3.14 1.02 12.45
CA THR A 141 4.60 0.99 12.69
C THR A 141 4.97 0.20 13.93
N SER A 142 4.10 0.14 14.96
CA SER A 142 4.32 -0.70 16.15
C SER A 142 4.20 -2.19 15.87
N GLY A 143 3.50 -2.56 14.80
CA GLY A 143 3.41 -3.93 14.25
C GLY A 143 4.52 -4.29 13.27
N GLY A 144 5.41 -3.34 12.95
CA GLY A 144 6.52 -3.56 12.03
C GLY A 144 6.23 -3.20 10.57
N ILE A 145 5.06 -2.62 10.27
CA ILE A 145 4.72 -2.19 8.92
C ILE A 145 5.50 -0.93 8.59
N THR A 146 6.21 -0.96 7.47
CA THR A 146 7.03 0.16 6.96
C THR A 146 6.44 0.76 5.70
N THR A 147 5.77 -0.05 4.90
CA THR A 147 5.16 0.31 3.62
C THR A 147 3.72 -0.17 3.61
N ALA A 148 2.79 0.67 3.13
CA ALA A 148 1.38 0.32 3.01
C ALA A 148 0.80 0.78 1.66
N ASN A 149 -0.14 -0.01 1.15
CA ASN A 149 -1.05 0.38 0.09
C ASN A 149 -2.35 0.87 0.74
N ILE A 150 -2.47 2.17 0.91
CA ILE A 150 -3.68 2.80 1.47
C ILE A 150 -4.67 3.00 0.34
N MET A 151 -5.88 2.49 0.51
CA MET A 151 -6.86 2.45 -0.56
C MET A 151 -8.28 2.76 -0.07
N PRO A 152 -9.18 3.23 -0.97
CA PRO A 152 -10.60 3.30 -0.68
C PRO A 152 -11.18 1.96 -0.25
N GLY A 153 -12.29 1.97 0.47
CA GLY A 153 -13.02 0.79 0.88
C GLY A 153 -13.68 0.03 -0.28
N SER A 154 -14.44 -0.99 0.05
CA SER A 154 -14.99 -1.95 -0.91
C SER A 154 -16.47 -1.69 -1.25
N GLY A 155 -17.03 -0.55 -0.84
CA GLY A 155 -18.44 -0.21 -1.11
C GLY A 155 -18.73 0.15 -2.56
N ASN A 156 -17.74 0.62 -3.30
CA ASN A 156 -17.90 1.03 -4.69
C ASN A 156 -17.39 -0.04 -5.65
N VAL A 157 -18.03 -0.20 -6.81
CA VAL A 157 -17.54 -1.09 -7.90
C VAL A 157 -16.15 -0.64 -8.37
N ILE A 158 -15.97 0.68 -8.49
CA ILE A 158 -14.67 1.33 -8.70
C ILE A 158 -14.55 2.42 -7.63
N GLY A 159 -13.69 2.20 -6.64
CA GLY A 159 -13.58 3.06 -5.46
C GLY A 159 -12.60 4.22 -5.60
N GLY A 160 -11.65 4.12 -6.54
CA GLY A 160 -10.66 5.17 -6.76
C GLY A 160 -9.21 4.70 -6.68
N GLN A 161 -8.32 5.66 -6.75
CA GLN A 161 -6.88 5.48 -6.82
C GLN A 161 -6.30 5.26 -5.43
N THR A 162 -5.45 4.23 -5.28
CA THR A 162 -4.75 3.93 -4.04
C THR A 162 -3.45 4.73 -3.93
N ALA A 163 -2.86 4.78 -2.74
CA ALA A 163 -1.58 5.41 -2.49
C ALA A 163 -0.57 4.43 -1.90
N TYR A 164 0.60 4.31 -2.52
CA TYR A 164 1.72 3.55 -1.97
C TYR A 164 2.58 4.47 -1.11
N VAL A 165 2.62 4.20 0.18
CA VAL A 165 3.27 5.08 1.16
C VAL A 165 4.27 4.33 2.03
N LYS A 166 5.27 5.08 2.54
CA LYS A 166 6.06 4.70 3.69
C LYS A 166 5.49 5.36 4.93
N LEU A 167 5.40 4.62 6.03
CA LEU A 167 4.77 5.10 7.26
C LEU A 167 5.72 6.03 8.05
N ARG A 168 6.11 7.11 7.39
CA ARG A 168 7.00 8.14 7.92
C ARG A 168 6.61 9.52 7.42
N GLY A 169 7.11 10.56 8.07
CA GLY A 169 6.81 11.95 7.68
C GLY A 169 5.60 12.53 8.41
N LYS A 170 5.32 13.79 8.13
CA LYS A 170 4.23 14.59 8.73
C LYS A 170 3.19 15.03 7.72
N THR A 171 3.49 14.91 6.44
CA THR A 171 2.58 15.23 5.31
C THR A 171 2.46 14.04 4.38
N ILE A 172 1.41 14.02 3.57
CA ILE A 172 1.23 12.94 2.60
C ILE A 172 2.35 12.92 1.56
N GLU A 173 2.87 14.07 1.17
CA GLU A 173 3.99 14.19 0.23
C GLU A 173 5.26 13.54 0.77
N GLU A 174 5.50 13.66 2.09
CA GLU A 174 6.60 12.97 2.75
C GLU A 174 6.38 11.46 2.84
N MET A 175 5.11 10.99 2.93
CA MET A 175 4.78 9.57 2.99
C MET A 175 4.84 8.88 1.62
N LEU A 176 4.46 9.58 0.54
CA LEU A 176 4.43 8.98 -0.80
C LEU A 176 5.77 8.38 -1.21
N ILE A 177 5.70 7.24 -1.90
CA ILE A 177 6.87 6.60 -2.49
C ILE A 177 7.12 7.26 -3.87
N PRO A 178 8.24 7.99 -4.04
CA PRO A 178 8.52 8.67 -5.29
C PRO A 178 8.51 7.74 -6.51
N GLY A 179 7.92 8.22 -7.61
CA GLY A 179 7.83 7.47 -8.87
C GLY A 179 6.70 6.44 -8.94
N THR A 180 5.84 6.36 -7.92
CA THR A 180 4.65 5.49 -7.94
C THR A 180 3.38 6.31 -8.19
N ILE A 181 2.40 5.69 -8.82
CA ILE A 181 1.06 6.28 -9.05
C ILE A 181 -0.04 5.55 -8.26
N GLY A 182 0.32 4.49 -7.52
CA GLY A 182 -0.63 3.63 -6.80
C GLY A 182 -1.42 2.69 -7.72
N GLY A 183 -2.35 1.92 -7.13
CA GLY A 183 -3.28 1.05 -7.84
C GLY A 183 -4.64 1.70 -8.09
N LEU A 184 -5.58 0.92 -8.61
CA LEU A 184 -7.00 1.27 -8.71
C LEU A 184 -7.81 0.29 -7.87
N LYS A 185 -8.50 0.78 -6.83
CA LYS A 185 -9.40 -0.06 -6.01
C LYS A 185 -10.67 -0.34 -6.76
N MET A 186 -11.00 -1.62 -6.83
CA MET A 186 -12.29 -2.12 -7.31
C MET A 186 -12.87 -3.14 -6.34
N ALA A 187 -14.16 -3.42 -6.46
CA ALA A 187 -14.83 -4.43 -5.66
C ALA A 187 -16.00 -5.07 -6.42
N ASN A 188 -16.26 -6.35 -6.09
CA ASN A 188 -17.49 -7.04 -6.47
C ASN A 188 -18.11 -7.76 -5.27
N GLY A 189 -19.11 -8.58 -5.52
CA GLY A 189 -19.78 -9.34 -4.48
C GLY A 189 -20.79 -8.52 -3.68
N GLU A 190 -20.94 -8.89 -2.40
CA GLU A 190 -21.99 -8.30 -1.54
C GLU A 190 -21.70 -6.86 -1.13
N ASN A 191 -20.41 -6.45 -1.05
CA ASN A 191 -20.08 -5.11 -0.60
C ASN A 191 -20.67 -4.02 -1.51
N PRO A 192 -20.40 -3.97 -2.83
CA PRO A 192 -21.06 -2.97 -3.70
C PRO A 192 -22.58 -3.10 -3.75
N LYS A 193 -23.13 -4.32 -3.62
CA LYS A 193 -24.57 -4.57 -3.59
C LYS A 193 -25.25 -4.00 -2.32
N HIS A 194 -24.54 -3.94 -1.19
CA HIS A 194 -25.08 -3.32 0.02
C HIS A 194 -25.26 -1.81 -0.10
N TYR A 195 -24.46 -1.15 -0.94
CA TYR A 195 -24.69 0.24 -1.30
C TYR A 195 -25.97 0.44 -2.10
N GLY A 196 -26.51 -0.61 -2.74
CA GLY A 196 -27.77 -0.65 -3.46
C GLY A 196 -29.05 -0.42 -2.65
N ARG A 197 -28.93 -0.20 -1.36
CA ARG A 197 -30.04 0.30 -0.53
C ARG A 197 -30.36 1.78 -0.78
N ARG A 198 -29.54 2.47 -1.57
CA ARG A 198 -29.78 3.80 -2.09
C ARG A 198 -30.09 3.63 -3.58
N ASP A 199 -31.03 4.39 -4.12
CA ASP A 199 -31.62 4.23 -5.44
C ASP A 199 -30.64 4.17 -6.66
N GLU A 200 -29.31 4.30 -6.43
CA GLU A 200 -28.30 4.39 -7.49
C GLU A 200 -27.26 3.25 -7.50
N ALA A 201 -27.34 2.27 -6.61
CA ALA A 201 -26.28 1.27 -6.49
C ALA A 201 -26.68 -0.09 -7.11
N PRO A 202 -25.70 -0.92 -7.54
CA PRO A 202 -25.99 -2.19 -8.18
C PRO A 202 -26.66 -3.17 -7.19
N MET A 203 -27.79 -3.76 -7.60
CA MET A 203 -28.52 -4.76 -6.81
C MET A 203 -28.05 -6.19 -7.08
N THR A 204 -27.38 -6.42 -8.18
CA THR A 204 -26.98 -7.76 -8.65
C THR A 204 -25.51 -7.83 -9.02
N ARG A 205 -24.91 -9.05 -8.94
CA ARG A 205 -23.56 -9.30 -9.47
C ARG A 205 -23.44 -9.02 -10.97
N MET A 206 -24.54 -9.20 -11.70
CA MET A 206 -24.60 -8.89 -13.13
C MET A 206 -24.40 -7.40 -13.39
N GLU A 207 -25.05 -6.54 -12.62
CA GLU A 207 -24.89 -5.08 -12.75
C GLU A 207 -23.51 -4.62 -12.29
N VAL A 208 -22.95 -5.20 -11.22
CA VAL A 208 -21.56 -4.93 -10.79
C VAL A 208 -20.58 -5.19 -11.94
N ALA A 209 -20.70 -6.34 -12.60
CA ALA A 209 -19.86 -6.69 -13.74
C ALA A 209 -20.12 -5.80 -14.97
N ALA A 210 -21.39 -5.44 -15.23
CA ALA A 210 -21.78 -4.56 -16.33
C ALA A 210 -21.23 -3.14 -16.15
N LEU A 211 -21.29 -2.60 -14.91
CA LEU A 211 -20.71 -1.31 -14.57
C LEU A 211 -19.18 -1.28 -14.82
N ALA A 212 -18.46 -2.29 -14.36
CA ALA A 212 -17.03 -2.38 -14.61
C ALA A 212 -16.71 -2.41 -16.11
N ARG A 213 -17.39 -3.24 -16.90
CA ARG A 213 -17.22 -3.31 -18.36
C ARG A 213 -17.53 -1.99 -19.05
N ARG A 214 -18.64 -1.35 -18.66
CA ARG A 214 -19.05 -0.07 -19.23
C ARG A 214 -17.96 0.99 -19.07
N GLU A 215 -17.38 1.08 -17.89
CA GLU A 215 -16.35 2.10 -17.63
C GLU A 215 -15.03 1.79 -18.35
N PHE A 216 -14.60 0.53 -18.42
CA PHE A 216 -13.41 0.17 -19.21
C PHE A 216 -13.63 0.36 -20.70
N THR A 217 -14.84 0.12 -21.23
CA THR A 217 -15.19 0.42 -22.63
C THR A 217 -15.09 1.93 -22.91
N LYS A 218 -15.63 2.77 -22.03
CA LYS A 218 -15.47 4.24 -22.14
C LYS A 218 -13.99 4.66 -22.10
N ALA A 219 -13.20 4.03 -21.22
CA ALA A 219 -11.78 4.31 -21.13
C ALA A 219 -11.01 3.93 -22.41
N GLN A 220 -11.36 2.81 -23.07
CA GLN A 220 -10.80 2.45 -24.38
C GLN A 220 -11.15 3.50 -25.46
N GLU A 221 -12.40 4.01 -25.46
CA GLU A 221 -12.82 5.06 -26.39
C GLU A 221 -12.11 6.38 -26.12
N TYR A 222 -11.96 6.76 -24.83
CA TYR A 222 -11.23 7.93 -24.41
C TYR A 222 -9.76 7.85 -24.81
N LYS A 223 -9.10 6.71 -24.55
CA LYS A 223 -7.73 6.46 -24.97
C LYS A 223 -7.57 6.59 -26.48
N ARG A 224 -8.46 6.01 -27.28
CA ARG A 224 -8.42 6.09 -28.75
C ARG A 224 -8.47 7.54 -29.23
N LYS A 225 -9.33 8.40 -28.64
CA LYS A 225 -9.40 9.83 -29.01
C LYS A 225 -8.06 10.53 -28.76
N TRP A 226 -7.39 10.25 -27.62
CA TRP A 226 -6.09 10.79 -27.31
C TRP A 226 -4.98 10.25 -28.22
N ASP A 227 -4.99 8.97 -28.55
CA ASP A 227 -4.05 8.35 -29.48
C ASP A 227 -4.16 8.96 -30.87
N ASP A 228 -5.39 9.18 -31.38
CA ASP A 228 -5.65 9.80 -32.68
C ASP A 228 -5.20 11.27 -32.70
N TYR A 229 -5.47 12.02 -31.64
CA TYR A 229 -4.95 13.38 -31.46
C TYR A 229 -3.42 13.41 -31.50
N ASN A 230 -2.76 12.58 -30.72
CA ASN A 230 -1.29 12.53 -30.66
C ASN A 230 -0.67 12.15 -32.01
N LYS A 231 -1.28 11.22 -32.75
CA LYS A 231 -0.86 10.86 -34.12
C LYS A 231 -1.00 12.03 -35.08
N ALA A 232 -2.11 12.75 -35.03
CA ALA A 232 -2.34 13.90 -35.88
C ALA A 232 -1.34 15.05 -35.62
N VAL A 233 -1.07 15.31 -34.32
CA VAL A 233 -0.05 16.30 -33.89
C VAL A 233 1.35 15.88 -34.37
N ALA A 234 1.71 14.60 -34.20
CA ALA A 234 3.00 14.07 -34.65
C ALA A 234 3.14 14.13 -36.19
N ALA A 235 2.02 14.04 -36.93
CA ALA A 235 1.98 14.22 -38.39
C ALA A 235 2.00 15.69 -38.84
N GLY A 236 2.12 16.65 -37.92
CA GLY A 236 2.22 18.09 -38.22
C GLY A 236 0.89 18.80 -38.44
N ASN A 237 -0.26 18.17 -38.13
CA ASN A 237 -1.57 18.80 -38.18
C ASN A 237 -1.76 19.76 -37.00
N LYS A 238 -1.62 21.08 -37.29
CA LYS A 238 -1.68 22.14 -36.26
C LYS A 238 -3.10 22.54 -35.85
N ASP A 239 -4.09 22.16 -36.66
CA ASP A 239 -5.50 22.52 -36.46
C ASP A 239 -6.26 21.49 -35.57
N THR A 240 -5.61 20.38 -35.23
CA THR A 240 -6.19 19.34 -34.38
C THR A 240 -6.31 19.81 -32.94
N LYS A 241 -7.53 19.79 -32.40
CA LYS A 241 -7.80 20.15 -30.99
C LYS A 241 -7.64 18.94 -30.08
N PRO A 242 -7.07 19.09 -28.88
CA PRO A 242 -7.00 18.01 -27.91
C PRO A 242 -8.42 17.59 -27.48
N PRO A 243 -8.62 16.29 -27.18
CA PRO A 243 -9.85 15.83 -26.52
C PRO A 243 -10.04 16.52 -25.17
N GLU A 244 -11.27 16.67 -24.73
CA GLU A 244 -11.59 17.14 -23.38
C GLU A 244 -11.02 16.15 -22.35
N ARG A 245 -10.45 16.70 -21.27
CA ARG A 245 -9.95 15.88 -20.16
C ARG A 245 -11.09 15.33 -19.33
N ASP A 246 -10.99 14.04 -19.03
CA ASP A 246 -11.93 13.34 -18.14
C ASP A 246 -11.14 12.67 -16.99
N LEU A 247 -11.24 13.25 -15.79
CA LEU A 247 -10.54 12.78 -14.60
C LEU A 247 -10.96 11.36 -14.18
N ALA A 248 -12.17 10.93 -14.57
CA ALA A 248 -12.64 9.58 -14.30
C ALA A 248 -12.03 8.55 -15.27
N MET A 249 -11.75 8.95 -16.51
CA MET A 249 -11.19 8.06 -17.51
C MET A 249 -9.66 7.92 -17.41
N GLU A 250 -8.96 8.97 -16.97
CA GLU A 250 -7.48 8.95 -16.87
C GLU A 250 -6.93 7.76 -16.07
N PRO A 251 -7.39 7.44 -14.84
CA PRO A 251 -6.87 6.29 -14.09
C PRO A 251 -7.23 4.95 -14.71
N LEU A 252 -8.38 4.85 -15.40
CA LEU A 252 -8.77 3.65 -16.13
C LEU A 252 -7.87 3.42 -17.36
N VAL A 253 -7.51 4.48 -18.09
CA VAL A 253 -6.52 4.40 -19.17
C VAL A 253 -5.17 3.94 -18.63
N GLN A 254 -4.73 4.44 -17.47
CA GLN A 254 -3.48 3.98 -16.83
C GLN A 254 -3.52 2.48 -16.49
N VAL A 255 -4.69 1.94 -16.14
CA VAL A 255 -4.91 0.49 -15.96
C VAL A 255 -4.76 -0.24 -17.29
N LEU A 256 -5.43 0.21 -18.36
CA LEU A 256 -5.36 -0.38 -19.71
C LEU A 256 -3.94 -0.33 -20.30
N GLU A 257 -3.12 0.64 -19.90
CA GLU A 257 -1.72 0.77 -20.29
C GLU A 257 -0.76 -0.03 -19.40
N GLY A 258 -1.28 -0.78 -18.42
CA GLY A 258 -0.48 -1.57 -17.48
C GLY A 258 0.32 -0.74 -16.46
N LYS A 259 0.14 0.59 -16.43
CA LYS A 259 0.81 1.50 -15.50
C LYS A 259 0.26 1.39 -14.07
N ARG A 260 -1.02 1.04 -13.93
CA ARG A 260 -1.73 0.91 -12.67
C ARG A 260 -2.28 -0.51 -12.51
N ILE A 261 -2.09 -1.11 -11.34
CA ILE A 261 -2.59 -2.45 -11.02
C ILE A 261 -4.00 -2.32 -10.41
N VAL A 262 -4.94 -3.14 -10.83
CA VAL A 262 -6.24 -3.24 -10.19
C VAL A 262 -6.09 -4.01 -8.87
N GLN A 263 -6.51 -3.38 -7.77
CA GLN A 263 -6.55 -3.94 -6.42
C GLN A 263 -8.00 -4.35 -6.14
N HIS A 264 -8.34 -5.61 -6.39
CA HIS A 264 -9.74 -6.04 -6.49
C HIS A 264 -10.20 -6.82 -5.26
N HIS A 265 -11.12 -6.22 -4.47
CA HIS A 265 -11.83 -6.91 -3.39
C HIS A 265 -12.80 -7.94 -3.95
N THR A 266 -12.67 -9.20 -3.54
CA THR A 266 -13.56 -10.30 -3.93
C THR A 266 -13.37 -11.48 -2.97
N HIS A 267 -14.44 -12.24 -2.69
CA HIS A 267 -14.40 -13.36 -1.74
C HIS A 267 -14.65 -14.72 -2.39
N ARG A 268 -15.77 -14.86 -3.11
CA ARG A 268 -16.26 -16.14 -3.64
C ARG A 268 -15.50 -16.55 -4.90
N ALA A 269 -15.35 -17.84 -5.10
CA ALA A 269 -14.67 -18.40 -6.27
C ALA A 269 -15.31 -17.98 -7.59
N ASP A 270 -16.65 -17.95 -7.69
CA ASP A 270 -17.37 -17.52 -8.90
C ASP A 270 -17.23 -16.00 -9.16
N ASP A 271 -17.17 -15.19 -8.12
CA ASP A 271 -16.92 -13.75 -8.20
C ASP A 271 -15.45 -13.48 -8.61
N ILE A 272 -14.49 -14.23 -8.10
CA ILE A 272 -13.08 -14.18 -8.54
C ILE A 272 -12.99 -14.52 -10.03
N MET A 273 -13.64 -15.60 -10.48
CA MET A 273 -13.66 -15.96 -11.90
C MET A 273 -14.30 -14.88 -12.79
N THR A 274 -15.26 -14.11 -12.25
CA THR A 274 -15.82 -12.96 -12.95
C THR A 274 -14.79 -11.83 -13.10
N VAL A 275 -14.02 -11.53 -12.03
CA VAL A 275 -12.92 -10.57 -12.09
C VAL A 275 -11.91 -10.98 -13.17
N LEU A 276 -11.51 -12.26 -13.19
CA LEU A 276 -10.52 -12.75 -14.15
C LEU A 276 -11.03 -12.65 -15.59
N ARG A 277 -12.32 -12.96 -15.86
CA ARG A 277 -12.90 -12.78 -17.19
C ARG A 277 -12.87 -11.31 -17.66
N ILE A 278 -13.13 -10.35 -16.76
CA ILE A 278 -13.06 -8.93 -17.08
C ILE A 278 -11.59 -8.50 -17.28
N ALA A 279 -10.67 -8.99 -16.46
CA ALA A 279 -9.26 -8.73 -16.63
C ALA A 279 -8.72 -9.25 -17.97
N ASP A 280 -9.15 -10.45 -18.40
CA ASP A 280 -8.80 -11.01 -19.70
C ASP A 280 -9.39 -10.18 -20.86
N GLU A 281 -10.68 -9.73 -20.74
CA GLU A 281 -11.38 -8.94 -21.75
C GLU A 281 -10.70 -7.59 -22.02
N PHE A 282 -10.18 -6.95 -20.97
CA PHE A 282 -9.56 -5.62 -21.05
C PHE A 282 -8.01 -5.64 -20.91
N HIS A 283 -7.42 -6.81 -20.75
CA HIS A 283 -5.97 -7.05 -20.66
C HIS A 283 -5.26 -6.26 -19.57
N TYR A 284 -5.84 -6.19 -18.37
CA TYR A 284 -5.23 -5.50 -17.24
C TYR A 284 -4.67 -6.43 -16.17
N ARG A 285 -3.69 -5.93 -15.41
CA ARG A 285 -3.11 -6.63 -14.25
C ARG A 285 -4.01 -6.49 -13.03
N VAL A 286 -4.20 -7.58 -12.28
CA VAL A 286 -5.04 -7.60 -11.09
C VAL A 286 -4.37 -8.34 -9.93
N VAL A 287 -4.59 -7.84 -8.72
CA VAL A 287 -4.33 -8.54 -7.44
C VAL A 287 -5.68 -8.82 -6.81
N ILE A 288 -5.90 -10.07 -6.39
CA ILE A 288 -7.10 -10.50 -5.67
C ILE A 288 -6.91 -10.21 -4.19
N HIS A 289 -7.82 -9.44 -3.61
CA HIS A 289 -7.84 -9.12 -2.19
C HIS A 289 -8.91 -9.94 -1.46
N HIS A 290 -8.59 -10.39 -0.25
CA HIS A 290 -9.35 -11.28 0.64
C HIS A 290 -9.41 -12.71 0.11
N GLY A 291 -10.02 -12.95 -1.06
CA GLY A 291 -10.03 -14.25 -1.72
C GLY A 291 -10.45 -15.41 -0.80
N SER A 292 -11.51 -15.24 0.01
CA SER A 292 -11.91 -16.24 1.02
C SER A 292 -12.11 -17.65 0.46
N GLU A 293 -12.48 -17.76 -0.83
CA GLU A 293 -12.62 -19.02 -1.56
C GLU A 293 -11.57 -19.22 -2.67
N ALA A 294 -10.52 -18.39 -2.70
CA ALA A 294 -9.46 -18.49 -3.71
C ALA A 294 -8.81 -19.88 -3.73
N TYR A 295 -8.71 -20.53 -2.57
CA TYR A 295 -8.14 -21.89 -2.45
C TYR A 295 -8.95 -22.96 -3.21
N LEU A 296 -10.25 -22.74 -3.47
CA LEU A 296 -11.08 -23.65 -4.27
C LEU A 296 -10.72 -23.64 -5.76
N ILE A 297 -10.05 -22.60 -6.23
CA ILE A 297 -9.63 -22.41 -7.63
C ILE A 297 -8.12 -22.12 -7.72
N ALA A 298 -7.35 -22.66 -6.78
CA ALA A 298 -5.91 -22.39 -6.66
C ALA A 298 -5.14 -22.72 -7.96
N ASP A 299 -5.46 -23.84 -8.63
CA ASP A 299 -4.83 -24.26 -9.89
C ASP A 299 -5.06 -23.24 -11.02
N GLU A 300 -6.27 -22.68 -11.10
CA GLU A 300 -6.61 -21.68 -12.11
C GLU A 300 -5.88 -20.35 -11.85
N LEU A 301 -5.76 -19.94 -10.57
CA LEU A 301 -5.00 -18.75 -10.17
C LEU A 301 -3.50 -18.93 -10.45
N ALA A 302 -2.95 -20.11 -10.13
CA ALA A 302 -1.55 -20.44 -10.40
C ALA A 302 -1.24 -20.42 -11.90
N LYS A 303 -2.07 -21.08 -12.72
CA LYS A 303 -1.95 -21.12 -14.18
C LYS A 303 -1.92 -19.74 -14.81
N ARG A 304 -2.68 -18.77 -14.26
CA ARG A 304 -2.77 -17.40 -14.74
C ARG A 304 -1.78 -16.45 -14.05
N HIS A 305 -0.99 -16.94 -13.11
CA HIS A 305 -0.08 -16.13 -12.29
C HIS A 305 -0.77 -15.00 -11.54
N ILE A 306 -2.01 -15.22 -11.09
CA ILE A 306 -2.79 -14.24 -10.35
C ILE A 306 -2.37 -14.24 -8.88
N PRO A 307 -1.86 -13.13 -8.34
CA PRO A 307 -1.50 -13.05 -6.94
C PRO A 307 -2.74 -12.83 -6.06
N VAL A 308 -2.68 -13.36 -4.84
CA VAL A 308 -3.75 -13.25 -3.84
C VAL A 308 -3.18 -12.69 -2.55
N THR A 309 -3.83 -11.70 -1.97
CA THR A 309 -3.52 -11.20 -0.63
C THR A 309 -4.67 -11.52 0.32
N LEU A 310 -4.36 -12.28 1.36
CA LEU A 310 -5.32 -12.80 2.32
C LEU A 310 -5.50 -11.86 3.50
N THR A 311 -6.74 -11.73 3.95
CA THR A 311 -7.14 -11.04 5.17
C THR A 311 -7.87 -12.04 6.07
N ILE A 312 -7.79 -11.87 7.38
CA ILE A 312 -8.65 -12.58 8.33
C ILE A 312 -8.45 -14.11 8.22
N VAL A 313 -7.24 -14.55 8.44
CA VAL A 313 -6.87 -15.97 8.32
C VAL A 313 -7.65 -16.86 9.33
N ASP A 314 -8.03 -16.30 10.49
CA ASP A 314 -8.74 -17.00 11.57
C ASP A 314 -10.13 -16.42 11.89
N SER A 315 -10.68 -15.56 11.03
CA SER A 315 -11.96 -14.93 11.25
C SER A 315 -13.13 -15.92 11.14
N PRO A 316 -14.19 -15.76 11.95
CA PRO A 316 -15.45 -16.50 11.75
C PRO A 316 -16.23 -16.05 10.50
N GLY A 317 -15.70 -15.10 9.71
CA GLY A 317 -16.27 -14.59 8.49
C GLY A 317 -17.02 -13.27 8.65
N GLY A 318 -18.02 -13.19 9.49
CA GLY A 318 -18.80 -11.97 9.74
C GLY A 318 -19.79 -11.57 8.64
N LYS A 319 -19.66 -12.14 7.44
CA LYS A 319 -20.56 -11.92 6.30
C LYS A 319 -20.67 -13.18 5.43
N LEU A 320 -21.75 -13.28 4.63
CA LEU A 320 -22.07 -14.49 3.87
C LEU A 320 -20.95 -14.92 2.92
N GLU A 321 -20.31 -13.99 2.26
CA GLU A 321 -19.22 -14.29 1.30
C GLU A 321 -17.91 -14.73 1.96
N ALA A 322 -17.80 -14.59 3.27
CA ALA A 322 -16.62 -14.99 4.04
C ALA A 322 -16.85 -16.25 4.92
N ILE A 323 -17.98 -16.95 4.79
CA ILE A 323 -18.28 -18.13 5.61
C ILE A 323 -17.32 -19.29 5.37
N ASN A 324 -16.68 -19.34 4.19
CA ASN A 324 -15.74 -20.37 3.78
C ASN A 324 -14.27 -19.94 3.99
N VAL A 325 -14.01 -18.93 4.84
CA VAL A 325 -12.65 -18.62 5.29
C VAL A 325 -12.07 -19.88 5.92
N ASN A 326 -10.84 -20.23 5.50
CA ASN A 326 -10.20 -21.48 5.87
C ASN A 326 -8.75 -21.21 6.29
N GLU A 327 -8.34 -21.68 7.45
CA GLU A 327 -6.97 -21.49 7.95
C GLU A 327 -5.91 -22.15 7.05
N HIS A 328 -6.29 -23.17 6.26
CA HIS A 328 -5.40 -23.83 5.29
C HIS A 328 -5.30 -23.09 3.95
N ALA A 329 -6.08 -22.03 3.72
CA ALA A 329 -6.16 -21.36 2.43
C ALA A 329 -4.78 -20.89 1.93
N ALA A 330 -3.98 -20.27 2.81
CA ALA A 330 -2.63 -19.81 2.47
C ALA A 330 -1.71 -20.96 2.04
N ALA A 331 -1.74 -22.09 2.76
CA ALA A 331 -0.96 -23.28 2.45
C ALA A 331 -1.38 -23.93 1.14
N ILE A 332 -2.68 -24.00 0.85
CA ILE A 332 -3.21 -24.57 -0.42
C ILE A 332 -2.76 -23.70 -1.59
N LEU A 333 -2.89 -22.37 -1.48
CA LEU A 333 -2.47 -21.43 -2.51
C LEU A 333 -0.94 -21.49 -2.75
N GLU A 334 -0.15 -21.48 -1.67
CA GLU A 334 1.32 -21.64 -1.75
C GLU A 334 1.72 -22.92 -2.46
N LYS A 335 1.13 -24.06 -2.07
CA LYS A 335 1.40 -25.36 -2.67
C LYS A 335 1.04 -25.43 -4.15
N ALA A 336 0.00 -24.72 -4.57
CA ALA A 336 -0.38 -24.58 -5.98
C ALA A 336 0.54 -23.64 -6.78
N GLY A 337 1.46 -22.92 -6.10
CA GLY A 337 2.36 -21.96 -6.75
C GLY A 337 1.77 -20.56 -6.92
N VAL A 338 0.67 -20.26 -6.25
CA VAL A 338 0.10 -18.90 -6.21
C VAL A 338 0.99 -18.00 -5.36
N LYS A 339 1.28 -16.79 -5.84
CA LYS A 339 1.95 -15.77 -5.01
C LYS A 339 0.96 -15.27 -3.96
N VAL A 340 1.22 -15.58 -2.69
CA VAL A 340 0.39 -15.18 -1.55
C VAL A 340 1.04 -14.02 -0.80
N ALA A 341 0.25 -13.01 -0.43
CA ALA A 341 0.57 -12.03 0.60
C ALA A 341 -0.46 -12.09 1.73
N ILE A 342 -0.12 -11.47 2.86
CA ILE A 342 -1.01 -11.30 4.01
C ILE A 342 -1.10 -9.81 4.29
N ASN A 343 -2.32 -9.33 4.50
CA ASN A 343 -2.63 -7.92 4.75
C ASN A 343 -3.55 -7.76 5.95
N THR A 344 -3.73 -6.53 6.41
CA THR A 344 -4.55 -6.27 7.59
C THR A 344 -5.98 -5.91 7.27
N ASP A 345 -6.24 -5.27 6.11
CA ASP A 345 -7.55 -4.63 5.88
C ASP A 345 -7.94 -3.77 7.10
N ASP A 346 -6.96 -3.07 7.69
CA ASP A 346 -7.19 -2.26 8.90
C ASP A 346 -8.25 -1.19 8.57
N ASP A 347 -9.37 -1.24 9.24
CA ASP A 347 -9.71 -1.56 10.63
C ASP A 347 -10.29 -2.98 10.91
N ILE A 348 -10.25 -3.90 9.95
CA ILE A 348 -10.73 -5.29 10.18
C ILE A 348 -9.77 -6.03 11.11
N ASN A 349 -8.47 -6.07 10.76
CA ASN A 349 -7.42 -6.55 11.64
C ASN A 349 -6.53 -5.40 12.07
N SER A 350 -6.29 -5.25 13.36
CA SER A 350 -5.36 -4.23 13.84
C SER A 350 -3.97 -4.47 13.28
N SER A 351 -3.43 -3.47 12.59
CA SER A 351 -2.12 -3.50 11.93
C SER A 351 -0.97 -3.92 12.84
N ARG A 352 -1.08 -3.72 14.16
CA ARG A 352 -0.06 -4.19 15.13
C ARG A 352 0.06 -5.70 15.22
N PHE A 353 -0.92 -6.45 14.68
CA PHE A 353 -0.98 -7.92 14.76
C PHE A 353 -0.75 -8.62 13.42
N ILE A 354 -0.28 -7.93 12.39
CA ILE A 354 -0.08 -8.53 11.05
C ILE A 354 0.84 -9.77 11.10
N ILE A 355 1.84 -9.80 11.99
CA ILE A 355 2.71 -10.98 12.17
C ILE A 355 1.91 -12.17 12.73
N ARG A 356 0.91 -11.92 13.58
CA ARG A 356 0.02 -12.98 14.10
C ARG A 356 -0.78 -13.62 12.96
N GLU A 357 -1.27 -12.84 12.00
CA GLU A 357 -2.00 -13.36 10.84
C GLU A 357 -1.12 -14.34 10.04
N ALA A 358 0.16 -13.99 9.85
CA ALA A 358 1.11 -14.88 9.20
C ALA A 358 1.44 -16.13 10.05
N ALA A 359 1.52 -16.00 11.38
CA ALA A 359 1.70 -17.14 12.27
C ALA A 359 0.51 -18.13 12.22
N LEU A 360 -0.72 -17.61 12.06
CA LEU A 360 -1.91 -18.44 11.86
C LEU A 360 -1.88 -19.16 10.50
N ALA A 361 -1.38 -18.50 9.44
CA ALA A 361 -1.17 -19.15 8.15
C ALA A 361 -0.14 -20.29 8.24
N VAL A 362 0.95 -20.12 9.02
CA VAL A 362 1.92 -21.18 9.30
C VAL A 362 1.26 -22.32 10.08
N ARG A 363 0.47 -22.03 11.10
CA ARG A 363 -0.32 -23.05 11.82
C ARG A 363 -1.23 -23.83 10.86
N GLY A 364 -1.82 -23.15 9.87
CA GLY A 364 -2.63 -23.73 8.81
C GLY A 364 -1.84 -24.52 7.75
N GLY A 365 -0.51 -24.62 7.88
CA GLY A 365 0.34 -25.43 7.00
C GLY A 365 1.13 -24.66 5.93
N MET A 366 1.06 -23.34 5.91
CA MET A 366 1.97 -22.53 5.09
C MET A 366 3.40 -22.66 5.58
N SER A 367 4.38 -22.64 4.67
CA SER A 367 5.79 -22.67 5.09
C SER A 367 6.18 -21.37 5.83
N GLU A 368 7.11 -21.45 6.80
CA GLU A 368 7.64 -20.26 7.45
C GLU A 368 8.31 -19.30 6.46
N GLU A 369 9.01 -19.83 5.47
CA GLU A 369 9.59 -19.04 4.38
C GLU A 369 8.51 -18.35 3.57
N GLY A 370 7.44 -19.07 3.18
CA GLY A 370 6.29 -18.52 2.47
C GLY A 370 5.61 -17.41 3.26
N ALA A 371 5.44 -17.59 4.58
CA ALA A 371 4.84 -16.61 5.45
C ALA A 371 5.72 -15.34 5.60
N LEU A 372 7.05 -15.49 5.70
CA LEU A 372 7.98 -14.33 5.66
C LEU A 372 7.88 -13.58 4.33
N ARG A 373 7.87 -14.31 3.21
CA ARG A 373 7.69 -13.73 1.88
C ARG A 373 6.33 -13.05 1.72
N ALA A 374 5.27 -13.63 2.28
CA ALA A 374 3.92 -13.08 2.24
C ALA A 374 3.78 -11.74 2.97
N LEU A 375 4.54 -11.55 4.07
CA LEU A 375 4.60 -10.28 4.80
C LEU A 375 5.52 -9.23 4.15
N THR A 376 6.34 -9.61 3.19
CA THR A 376 7.44 -8.75 2.73
C THR A 376 7.50 -8.68 1.20
N ILE A 377 8.32 -9.54 0.57
CA ILE A 377 8.60 -9.43 -0.88
C ILE A 377 7.39 -9.70 -1.76
N ASN A 378 6.54 -10.70 -1.44
CA ASN A 378 5.36 -10.98 -2.25
C ASN A 378 4.40 -9.78 -2.24
N ALA A 379 4.15 -9.20 -1.07
CA ALA A 379 3.35 -7.98 -0.93
C ALA A 379 3.97 -6.79 -1.69
N ALA A 380 5.29 -6.62 -1.62
CA ALA A 380 6.00 -5.57 -2.36
C ALA A 380 5.88 -5.75 -3.88
N GLU A 381 6.01 -6.98 -4.38
CA GLU A 381 5.89 -7.28 -5.81
C GLU A 381 4.47 -7.06 -6.35
N MET A 382 3.43 -7.28 -5.52
CA MET A 382 2.04 -6.97 -5.87
C MET A 382 1.78 -5.47 -6.04
N LEU A 383 2.72 -4.63 -5.59
CA LEU A 383 2.69 -3.18 -5.70
C LEU A 383 3.74 -2.63 -6.68
N ASP A 384 4.44 -3.49 -7.43
CA ASP A 384 5.61 -3.13 -8.25
C ASP A 384 6.77 -2.48 -7.45
N LEU A 385 6.88 -2.80 -6.15
CA LEU A 385 7.89 -2.25 -5.24
C LEU A 385 9.00 -3.25 -4.88
N GLY A 386 9.00 -4.45 -5.46
CA GLY A 386 9.94 -5.51 -5.11
C GLY A 386 11.43 -5.17 -5.37
N ASN A 387 11.70 -4.22 -6.26
CA ASN A 387 13.04 -3.68 -6.50
C ASN A 387 13.49 -2.67 -5.43
N ARG A 388 12.60 -2.22 -4.54
CA ARG A 388 12.88 -1.21 -3.52
C ARG A 388 12.85 -1.74 -2.10
N VAL A 389 11.84 -2.58 -1.78
CA VAL A 389 11.56 -3.08 -0.43
C VAL A 389 11.26 -4.58 -0.44
N GLY A 390 11.03 -5.16 0.72
CA GLY A 390 10.59 -6.55 0.90
C GLY A 390 11.71 -7.57 1.10
N THR A 391 12.98 -7.20 0.89
CA THR A 391 14.14 -8.03 1.22
C THR A 391 15.27 -7.15 1.75
N LEU A 392 16.21 -7.75 2.50
CA LEU A 392 17.43 -7.05 2.93
C LEU A 392 18.55 -7.34 1.93
N GLU A 393 18.61 -6.53 0.88
CA GLU A 393 19.61 -6.62 -0.18
C GLU A 393 20.25 -5.28 -0.47
N LYS A 394 21.52 -5.31 -0.91
CA LYS A 394 22.25 -4.11 -1.29
C LYS A 394 21.47 -3.27 -2.31
N GLY A 395 21.37 -1.96 -2.04
CA GLY A 395 20.72 -0.97 -2.89
C GLY A 395 19.23 -0.76 -2.60
N LYS A 396 18.56 -1.68 -1.89
CA LYS A 396 17.17 -1.49 -1.45
C LYS A 396 17.08 -0.47 -0.32
N ASP A 397 15.89 0.06 -0.11
CA ASP A 397 15.58 0.96 0.99
C ASP A 397 15.84 0.22 2.31
N ALA A 398 16.47 0.91 3.27
CA ALA A 398 16.79 0.34 4.57
C ALA A 398 15.55 0.35 5.49
N ASP A 399 14.53 -0.41 5.06
CA ASP A 399 13.30 -0.67 5.80
C ASP A 399 13.44 -2.02 6.50
N PHE A 400 13.50 -2.00 7.83
CA PHE A 400 13.70 -3.21 8.61
C PHE A 400 13.08 -3.13 9.99
N ILE A 401 12.87 -4.29 10.59
CA ILE A 401 12.41 -4.42 11.97
C ILE A 401 13.35 -5.29 12.80
N ILE A 402 13.42 -4.97 14.09
CA ILE A 402 14.12 -5.77 15.08
C ILE A 402 13.08 -6.43 15.98
N LEU A 403 13.12 -7.76 16.06
CA LEU A 403 12.23 -8.58 16.86
C LEU A 403 12.93 -9.17 18.08
N SER A 404 12.15 -9.42 19.16
CA SER A 404 12.67 -10.02 20.40
C SER A 404 12.98 -11.51 20.30
N GLY A 405 12.48 -12.21 19.25
CA GLY A 405 12.60 -13.64 19.05
C GLY A 405 12.05 -14.08 17.70
N PRO A 406 11.83 -15.39 17.47
CA PRO A 406 11.33 -15.94 16.20
C PRO A 406 10.05 -15.26 15.72
N PRO A 407 9.92 -14.92 14.43
CA PRO A 407 8.84 -14.07 13.92
C PRO A 407 7.44 -14.58 14.29
N PHE A 408 7.19 -15.87 14.17
CA PHE A 408 5.85 -16.44 14.33
C PHE A 408 5.54 -16.96 15.73
N SER A 409 6.38 -16.63 16.73
CA SER A 409 6.12 -16.92 18.14
C SER A 409 5.19 -15.86 18.75
N VAL A 410 4.16 -16.26 19.47
CA VAL A 410 3.25 -15.35 20.19
C VAL A 410 3.95 -14.54 21.28
N TYR A 411 5.14 -14.95 21.72
CA TYR A 411 5.95 -14.23 22.69
C TYR A 411 6.80 -13.14 22.05
N THR A 412 6.95 -13.17 20.74
CA THR A 412 7.78 -12.23 20.00
C THR A 412 7.14 -10.85 19.94
N LYS A 413 7.96 -9.83 20.13
CA LYS A 413 7.56 -8.42 20.09
C LYS A 413 8.38 -7.70 19.03
N VAL A 414 7.77 -6.82 18.27
CA VAL A 414 8.48 -5.81 17.48
C VAL A 414 9.13 -4.85 18.49
N LEU A 415 10.45 -4.80 18.49
CA LEU A 415 11.22 -3.92 19.37
C LEU A 415 11.45 -2.56 18.74
N GLN A 416 11.81 -2.56 17.46
CA GLN A 416 12.05 -1.34 16.69
C GLN A 416 11.61 -1.49 15.24
N THR A 417 11.08 -0.41 14.66
CA THR A 417 10.77 -0.30 13.23
C THR A 417 11.54 0.85 12.63
N TRP A 418 12.23 0.57 11.53
CA TRP A 418 13.11 1.50 10.84
C TRP A 418 12.67 1.66 9.39
N ILE A 419 12.60 2.90 8.90
CA ILE A 419 12.24 3.24 7.52
C ILE A 419 13.35 4.11 6.95
N GLU A 420 13.93 3.68 5.82
CA GLU A 420 15.05 4.36 5.17
C GLU A 420 16.18 4.71 6.17
N GLY A 421 16.49 3.74 7.06
CA GLY A 421 17.53 3.88 8.07
C GLY A 421 17.20 4.85 9.22
N LYS A 422 15.96 5.34 9.32
CA LYS A 422 15.49 6.16 10.45
C LYS A 422 14.57 5.34 11.34
N LYS A 423 14.80 5.41 12.66
CA LYS A 423 13.94 4.74 13.64
C LYS A 423 12.62 5.50 13.76
N ILE A 424 11.52 4.82 13.47
CA ILE A 424 10.17 5.37 13.50
C ILE A 424 9.39 4.89 14.73
N PHE A 425 9.69 3.69 15.20
CA PHE A 425 9.09 3.12 16.41
C PHE A 425 10.17 2.51 17.28
N ASP A 426 10.08 2.74 18.59
CA ASP A 426 10.92 2.11 19.62
C ASP A 426 10.05 1.68 20.80
N ARG A 427 9.93 0.36 21.01
CA ARG A 427 9.13 -0.19 22.11
C ARG A 427 9.61 0.24 23.49
N SER A 428 10.87 0.63 23.65
CA SER A 428 11.39 1.15 24.92
C SER A 428 10.99 2.61 25.20
N ASN A 429 10.49 3.33 24.19
CA ASN A 429 9.96 4.67 24.35
C ASN A 429 8.51 4.61 24.86
N PRO A 430 8.19 5.15 26.06
CA PRO A 430 6.84 5.17 26.58
C PRO A 430 5.81 5.82 25.64
N ALA A 431 6.21 6.84 24.87
CA ALA A 431 5.34 7.50 23.91
C ALA A 431 4.99 6.63 22.69
N ASP A 432 5.76 5.57 22.42
CA ASP A 432 5.47 4.60 21.35
C ASP A 432 4.76 3.35 21.89
N LEU A 433 5.07 2.99 23.14
CA LEU A 433 4.65 1.71 23.73
C LEU A 433 3.13 1.52 23.74
N HIS A 434 2.34 2.56 24.01
CA HIS A 434 0.89 2.46 24.11
C HIS A 434 0.24 2.12 22.76
N TYR A 435 0.85 2.50 21.61
CA TYR A 435 0.38 2.06 20.29
C TYR A 435 0.58 0.55 20.08
N ALA A 436 1.65 0.00 20.68
CA ALA A 436 1.95 -1.43 20.60
C ALA A 436 1.14 -2.29 21.59
N THR A 437 0.70 -1.72 22.73
CA THR A 437 0.00 -2.45 23.80
C THR A 437 -1.52 -2.24 23.77
N GLY A 438 -1.98 -1.20 23.11
CA GLY A 438 -3.38 -0.77 23.13
C GLY A 438 -3.69 0.20 24.28
N GLY A 439 -4.93 0.63 24.35
CA GLY A 439 -5.39 1.60 25.34
C GLY A 439 -5.14 3.08 24.96
N TYR A 440 -4.47 3.35 23.84
CA TYR A 440 -4.19 4.70 23.34
C TYR A 440 -5.48 5.51 23.11
N ASP A 441 -6.56 4.88 22.64
CA ASP A 441 -7.85 5.54 22.44
C ASP A 441 -8.44 6.10 23.74
N VAL A 442 -8.24 5.39 24.84
CA VAL A 442 -8.70 5.83 26.16
C VAL A 442 -7.91 7.05 26.61
N ALA A 443 -6.58 7.04 26.37
CA ALA A 443 -5.71 8.16 26.69
C ALA A 443 -6.05 9.40 25.87
N ASP A 444 -6.28 9.24 24.59
CA ASP A 444 -6.52 10.37 23.66
C ASP A 444 -7.95 10.89 23.73
N ARG A 445 -8.95 10.00 23.91
CA ARG A 445 -10.37 10.38 23.99
C ARG A 445 -10.81 10.93 25.35
N TYR A 446 -10.20 10.42 26.41
CA TYR A 446 -10.61 10.71 27.77
C TYR A 446 -9.43 11.24 28.60
N PRO A 447 -8.90 12.44 28.29
CA PRO A 447 -7.83 13.04 29.10
C PRO A 447 -8.15 13.11 30.58
N LYS A 448 -9.46 13.26 30.92
CA LYS A 448 -9.96 13.25 32.30
C LYS A 448 -9.91 11.84 32.93
N PHE A 449 -9.92 10.78 32.13
CA PHE A 449 -9.81 9.41 32.64
C PHE A 449 -8.40 9.13 33.17
N ASN A 450 -7.37 9.64 32.47
CA ASN A 450 -6.00 9.56 32.93
C ASN A 450 -5.76 10.41 34.18
N ALA A 451 -6.38 11.59 34.25
CA ALA A 451 -6.31 12.46 35.45
C ALA A 451 -7.01 11.82 36.66
N ALA A 452 -8.13 11.08 36.44
CA ALA A 452 -8.83 10.36 37.50
C ALA A 452 -8.05 9.11 37.96
N ALA A 453 -7.39 8.38 37.04
CA ALA A 453 -6.54 7.25 37.38
C ALA A 453 -5.25 7.66 38.10
N ALA A 454 -4.71 8.84 37.79
CA ALA A 454 -3.55 9.43 38.48
C ALA A 454 -3.92 10.11 39.82
N GLY A 455 -5.19 10.50 39.99
CA GLY A 455 -5.69 11.15 41.22
C GLY A 455 -6.41 10.24 42.20
N GLY A 456 -6.52 8.95 41.91
CA GLY A 456 -7.20 7.96 42.76
C GLY A 456 -6.38 7.38 43.89
N ALA A 457 -5.26 8.02 44.27
CA ALA A 457 -4.53 7.77 45.49
C ALA A 457 -4.68 8.98 46.43
N GLN A 458 -5.90 9.20 46.94
CA GLN A 458 -6.18 9.95 48.16
C GLN A 458 -7.15 9.17 49.02
#